data_68d0347ee9f1c32f407722f8eb3e4e96
#
_entry.id   68d0347ee9f1c32f407722f8eb3e4e96
#
_cell.length_a   1.000
_cell.length_b   1.000
_cell.length_c   1.000
_cell.angle_alpha   90.00
_cell.angle_beta   90.00
_cell.angle_gamma   90.00
#
_symmetry.space_group_name_H-M   'P 1'
#
loop_
_entity.id
_entity.type
_entity.pdbx_description
1 polymer ?
#
loop_
_entity_poly.entity_id
_entity_poly.type
_entity_poly.pdbx_seq_one_letter_code
_entity_poly.pdbx_strand_id
1 'polypeptide(L)'
;MRYDDITEAIGNTPLVRIDPAVHGLRTIDLYAKLEMLNPFGSVKDRAAWNMLRPDLAGAVERDAQVVELSSGNTAKALAVLAGLHGLRFRSVTNRMRVPELRELLLLLGAEIEELPGRSECLDPTDTDDPLTQFHRALTEDGAHHLHTDQYFNPRNTEAHTTGTGPEIVKDLGGRAPDWFVACVGTAGSSTGVARVLREHDPGVGVLGLVAAKSDFIPGIRTLDEVAEVGLFDPETYDVIEAVTADEAIDGMVELNRRCGLLAGPTSGAAYRGAVSHLRPLDEERARRASGEPAERATAVFIACDRVESYLGYVRRRRPELLGRAPHRNALATVTEAELAAVRDAGVAEARRWIEEERPLVVDLRGSHAYAALHIEGAINIVDELFEQQVHGGLPFGRDRPVLLVCPVGEKSARFAALLTRMGHTNVRSLAGGVVAWRDAGAPLVRE
;
A
#
# COMPACT_ATOMS: atom_id res chain seq x y z
N MET A 1 -29.47 -14.69 -9.86
CA MET A 1 -29.38 -15.17 -8.46
C MET A 1 -30.11 -14.18 -7.57
N ARG A 2 -30.76 -14.63 -6.52
CA ARG A 2 -31.35 -13.80 -5.47
C ARG A 2 -30.71 -14.22 -4.15
N TYR A 3 -30.30 -13.26 -3.38
CA TYR A 3 -29.72 -13.42 -2.04
C TYR A 3 -30.62 -12.72 -1.03
N ASP A 4 -30.72 -13.26 0.17
CA ASP A 4 -31.46 -12.64 1.27
C ASP A 4 -30.54 -11.82 2.16
N ASP A 5 -29.22 -12.08 2.11
CA ASP A 5 -28.17 -11.35 2.82
C ASP A 5 -26.96 -11.11 1.91
N ILE A 6 -26.27 -9.96 2.08
CA ILE A 6 -25.12 -9.61 1.25
C ILE A 6 -23.93 -10.55 1.44
N THR A 7 -23.82 -11.22 2.59
CA THR A 7 -22.74 -12.19 2.86
C THR A 7 -22.85 -13.45 2.01
N GLU A 8 -24.06 -13.80 1.54
CA GLU A 8 -24.28 -14.90 0.60
C GLU A 8 -23.70 -14.64 -0.79
N ALA A 9 -23.44 -13.36 -1.10
CA ALA A 9 -22.79 -12.97 -2.36
C ALA A 9 -21.26 -13.06 -2.30
N ILE A 10 -20.69 -13.41 -1.14
CA ILE A 10 -19.23 -13.61 -1.01
C ILE A 10 -18.86 -14.93 -1.69
N GLY A 11 -17.91 -14.87 -2.63
CA GLY A 11 -17.47 -16.04 -3.38
C GLY A 11 -18.16 -16.20 -4.73
N ASN A 12 -17.98 -17.37 -5.34
CA ASN A 12 -18.42 -17.68 -6.70
C ASN A 12 -18.01 -16.61 -7.72
N THR A 13 -16.80 -16.09 -7.54
CA THR A 13 -16.25 -15.03 -8.40
C THR A 13 -15.87 -15.60 -9.77
N PRO A 14 -16.01 -14.83 -10.86
CA PRO A 14 -15.69 -15.33 -12.20
C PRO A 14 -14.21 -15.65 -12.39
N LEU A 15 -13.92 -16.64 -13.23
CA LEU A 15 -12.61 -16.91 -13.82
C LEU A 15 -12.63 -16.41 -15.26
N VAL A 16 -11.79 -15.44 -15.61
CA VAL A 16 -11.80 -14.78 -16.92
C VAL A 16 -10.46 -14.97 -17.63
N ARG A 17 -10.51 -15.46 -18.87
CA ARG A 17 -9.32 -15.60 -19.71
C ARG A 17 -8.85 -14.23 -20.19
N ILE A 18 -7.56 -13.96 -20.04
CA ILE A 18 -6.91 -12.77 -20.59
C ILE A 18 -6.59 -13.04 -22.07
N ASP A 19 -6.89 -12.09 -22.93
CA ASP A 19 -6.59 -12.21 -24.36
C ASP A 19 -5.08 -12.40 -24.59
N PRO A 20 -4.65 -13.46 -25.32
CA PRO A 20 -3.25 -13.65 -25.69
C PRO A 20 -2.62 -12.46 -26.41
N ALA A 21 -3.40 -11.67 -27.12
CA ALA A 21 -2.91 -10.43 -27.74
C ALA A 21 -2.51 -9.35 -26.73
N VAL A 22 -2.93 -9.47 -25.46
CA VAL A 22 -2.54 -8.57 -24.37
C VAL A 22 -1.24 -9.03 -23.73
N HIS A 23 -1.15 -10.28 -23.27
CA HIS A 23 -0.01 -10.80 -22.52
C HIS A 23 1.10 -11.39 -23.41
N GLY A 24 0.82 -11.73 -24.66
CA GLY A 24 1.80 -12.19 -25.65
C GLY A 24 2.31 -13.63 -25.46
N LEU A 25 1.74 -14.43 -24.55
CA LEU A 25 2.04 -15.87 -24.42
C LEU A 25 1.32 -16.65 -25.51
N ARG A 26 2.03 -17.57 -26.19
CA ARG A 26 1.53 -18.29 -27.37
C ARG A 26 0.97 -19.68 -27.05
N THR A 27 1.53 -20.34 -26.03
CA THR A 27 1.24 -21.72 -25.67
C THR A 27 0.59 -21.86 -24.27
N ILE A 28 0.38 -20.73 -23.59
CA ILE A 28 -0.18 -20.67 -22.25
C ILE A 28 -1.45 -19.82 -22.29
N ASP A 29 -2.55 -20.33 -21.74
CA ASP A 29 -3.77 -19.58 -21.47
C ASP A 29 -3.71 -19.02 -20.06
N LEU A 30 -3.77 -17.70 -19.94
CA LEU A 30 -3.70 -16.99 -18.66
C LEU A 30 -5.10 -16.56 -18.22
N TYR A 31 -5.50 -16.91 -17.01
CA TYR A 31 -6.80 -16.58 -16.43
C TYR A 31 -6.64 -15.73 -15.17
N ALA A 32 -7.58 -14.80 -15.00
CA ALA A 32 -7.75 -14.00 -13.79
C ALA A 32 -8.94 -14.52 -12.97
N LYS A 33 -8.73 -14.92 -11.72
CA LYS A 33 -9.79 -15.16 -10.74
C LYS A 33 -10.20 -13.83 -10.13
N LEU A 34 -11.40 -13.34 -10.45
CA LEU A 34 -11.83 -11.96 -10.18
C LEU A 34 -12.32 -11.77 -8.74
N GLU A 35 -11.45 -11.94 -7.76
CA GLU A 35 -11.77 -11.74 -6.34
C GLU A 35 -12.17 -10.29 -6.01
N MET A 36 -11.82 -9.34 -6.86
CA MET A 36 -12.27 -7.96 -6.80
C MET A 36 -13.78 -7.79 -6.98
N LEU A 37 -14.50 -8.81 -7.43
CA LEU A 37 -15.96 -8.82 -7.59
C LEU A 37 -16.70 -9.38 -6.38
N ASN A 38 -16.05 -9.75 -5.32
CA ASN A 38 -16.72 -9.95 -4.03
C ASN A 38 -17.48 -8.68 -3.62
N PRO A 39 -18.55 -8.76 -2.82
CA PRO A 39 -19.45 -7.63 -2.57
C PRO A 39 -18.79 -6.40 -1.96
N PHE A 40 -17.74 -6.57 -1.15
CA PHE A 40 -16.98 -5.44 -0.58
C PHE A 40 -15.74 -5.09 -1.41
N GLY A 41 -15.53 -5.79 -2.53
CA GLY A 41 -14.58 -5.45 -3.57
C GLY A 41 -13.18 -6.03 -3.41
N SER A 42 -12.99 -7.12 -2.67
CA SER A 42 -11.68 -7.75 -2.55
C SER A 42 -11.69 -9.22 -2.15
N VAL A 43 -10.56 -9.87 -2.34
CA VAL A 43 -10.29 -11.24 -1.85
C VAL A 43 -10.44 -11.37 -0.33
N LYS A 44 -10.33 -10.28 0.41
CA LYS A 44 -10.42 -10.25 1.87
C LYS A 44 -11.83 -10.43 2.41
N ASP A 45 -12.85 -10.25 1.58
CA ASP A 45 -14.25 -10.47 1.96
C ASP A 45 -14.47 -11.92 2.44
N ARG A 46 -13.84 -12.88 1.73
CA ARG A 46 -13.88 -14.30 2.10
C ARG A 46 -13.21 -14.57 3.46
N ALA A 47 -11.98 -14.10 3.60
CA ALA A 47 -11.20 -14.31 4.83
C ALA A 47 -11.87 -13.64 6.02
N ALA A 48 -12.28 -12.38 5.89
CA ALA A 48 -12.95 -11.63 6.94
C ALA A 48 -14.23 -12.32 7.42
N TRP A 49 -15.06 -12.78 6.47
CA TRP A 49 -16.29 -13.49 6.80
C TRP A 49 -16.03 -14.84 7.49
N ASN A 50 -15.08 -15.62 6.98
CA ASN A 50 -14.76 -16.93 7.55
C ASN A 50 -14.11 -16.83 8.94
N MET A 51 -13.36 -15.79 9.20
CA MET A 51 -12.78 -15.52 10.53
C MET A 51 -13.82 -15.00 11.53
N LEU A 52 -14.71 -14.10 11.10
CA LEU A 52 -15.66 -13.44 11.98
C LEU A 52 -16.87 -14.33 12.31
N ARG A 53 -17.46 -15.00 11.31
CA ARG A 53 -18.73 -15.70 11.40
C ARG A 53 -18.86 -16.68 12.57
N PRO A 54 -17.86 -17.52 12.91
CA PRO A 54 -18.03 -18.53 13.95
C PRO A 54 -18.22 -17.95 15.35
N ASP A 55 -17.64 -16.77 15.62
CA ASP A 55 -17.65 -16.15 16.94
C ASP A 55 -18.67 -14.99 17.06
N LEU A 56 -19.40 -14.74 15.94
CA LEU A 56 -20.26 -13.58 15.77
C LEU A 56 -21.41 -13.53 16.81
N ALA A 57 -22.13 -14.65 17.00
CA ALA A 57 -23.24 -14.70 17.93
C ALA A 57 -22.81 -14.34 19.37
N GLY A 58 -21.73 -14.95 19.84
CA GLY A 58 -21.18 -14.63 21.16
C GLY A 58 -20.62 -13.21 21.26
N ALA A 59 -20.10 -12.64 20.17
CA ALA A 59 -19.66 -11.25 20.14
C ALA A 59 -20.85 -10.28 20.28
N VAL A 60 -21.97 -10.56 19.59
CA VAL A 60 -23.20 -9.77 19.70
C VAL A 60 -23.77 -9.84 21.12
N GLU A 61 -23.85 -11.03 21.73
CA GLU A 61 -24.40 -11.21 23.08
C GLU A 61 -23.64 -10.41 24.15
N ARG A 62 -22.30 -10.26 24.01
CA ARG A 62 -21.47 -9.52 24.99
C ARG A 62 -21.12 -8.09 24.56
N ASP A 63 -21.72 -7.58 23.48
CA ASP A 63 -21.42 -6.25 22.91
C ASP A 63 -19.91 -6.04 22.66
N ALA A 64 -19.23 -7.06 22.14
CA ALA A 64 -17.79 -7.02 21.91
C ALA A 64 -17.45 -6.09 20.74
N GLN A 65 -16.33 -5.40 20.86
CA GLN A 65 -15.76 -4.66 19.74
C GLN A 65 -14.92 -5.58 18.88
N VAL A 66 -15.19 -5.61 17.57
CA VAL A 66 -14.32 -6.31 16.60
C VAL A 66 -13.06 -5.49 16.39
N VAL A 67 -11.90 -6.12 16.51
CA VAL A 67 -10.59 -5.45 16.37
C VAL A 67 -9.73 -6.21 15.39
N GLU A 68 -9.03 -5.48 14.51
CA GLU A 68 -8.07 -6.09 13.58
C GLU A 68 -6.88 -5.18 13.31
N LEU A 69 -5.68 -5.79 13.23
CA LEU A 69 -4.46 -5.12 12.82
C LEU A 69 -4.42 -5.02 11.30
N SER A 70 -5.12 -4.02 10.77
CA SER A 70 -5.22 -3.82 9.32
C SER A 70 -5.66 -2.40 8.98
N SER A 71 -5.00 -1.80 7.99
CA SER A 71 -5.38 -0.51 7.37
C SER A 71 -5.97 -0.67 5.97
N GLY A 72 -6.16 -1.92 5.52
CA GLY A 72 -6.47 -2.26 4.14
C GLY A 72 -7.84 -2.93 3.93
N ASN A 73 -7.89 -3.79 2.94
CA ASN A 73 -9.14 -4.48 2.53
C ASN A 73 -9.71 -5.39 3.63
N THR A 74 -8.90 -5.95 4.51
CA THR A 74 -9.40 -6.74 5.65
C THR A 74 -10.17 -5.86 6.61
N ALA A 75 -9.61 -4.70 6.98
CA ALA A 75 -10.31 -3.71 7.82
C ALA A 75 -11.62 -3.26 7.16
N LYS A 76 -11.61 -2.98 5.86
CA LYS A 76 -12.81 -2.61 5.11
C LYS A 76 -13.90 -3.70 5.20
N ALA A 77 -13.55 -4.95 4.93
CA ALA A 77 -14.50 -6.06 4.98
C ALA A 77 -15.05 -6.27 6.39
N LEU A 78 -14.19 -6.22 7.42
CA LEU A 78 -14.61 -6.36 8.82
C LEU A 78 -15.47 -5.20 9.29
N ALA A 79 -15.17 -3.97 8.87
CA ALA A 79 -16.01 -2.80 9.20
C ALA A 79 -17.45 -2.96 8.68
N VAL A 80 -17.60 -3.43 7.42
CA VAL A 80 -18.92 -3.72 6.85
C VAL A 80 -19.60 -4.86 7.60
N LEU A 81 -18.91 -5.99 7.79
CA LEU A 81 -19.47 -7.17 8.45
C LEU A 81 -19.86 -6.90 9.92
N ALA A 82 -19.03 -6.19 10.68
CA ALA A 82 -19.35 -5.80 12.05
C ALA A 82 -20.59 -4.88 12.07
N GLY A 83 -20.63 -3.88 11.21
CA GLY A 83 -21.77 -2.95 11.09
C GLY A 83 -23.10 -3.65 10.74
N LEU A 84 -23.09 -4.66 9.86
CA LEU A 84 -24.28 -5.48 9.53
C LEU A 84 -24.88 -6.19 10.75
N HIS A 85 -24.06 -6.47 11.74
CA HIS A 85 -24.48 -7.18 12.96
C HIS A 85 -24.53 -6.27 14.20
N GLY A 86 -24.47 -4.94 14.02
CA GLY A 86 -24.56 -3.96 15.10
C GLY A 86 -23.33 -3.89 15.99
N LEU A 87 -22.20 -4.48 15.59
CA LEU A 87 -20.96 -4.44 16.32
C LEU A 87 -20.10 -3.24 15.91
N ARG A 88 -19.34 -2.70 16.87
CA ARG A 88 -18.32 -1.69 16.59
C ARG A 88 -17.07 -2.35 16.00
N PHE A 89 -16.37 -1.64 15.12
CA PHE A 89 -15.12 -2.10 14.56
C PHE A 89 -13.99 -1.10 14.85
N ARG A 90 -12.83 -1.63 15.27
CA ARG A 90 -11.59 -0.87 15.44
C ARG A 90 -10.50 -1.41 14.52
N SER A 91 -9.98 -0.53 13.66
CA SER A 91 -8.79 -0.77 12.85
C SER A 91 -7.57 -0.26 13.62
N VAL A 92 -6.61 -1.12 13.87
CA VAL A 92 -5.34 -0.75 14.49
C VAL A 92 -4.23 -0.87 13.47
N THR A 93 -3.37 0.13 13.38
CA THR A 93 -2.26 0.17 12.43
C THR A 93 -1.19 1.12 12.93
N ASN A 94 0.05 0.94 12.53
CA ASN A 94 1.09 1.92 12.75
C ASN A 94 1.27 2.88 11.55
N ARG A 95 0.54 2.65 10.44
CA ARG A 95 0.60 3.55 9.28
C ARG A 95 -0.59 3.38 8.32
N MET A 96 -1.31 4.47 8.11
CA MET A 96 -2.42 4.52 7.13
C MET A 96 -1.94 5.13 5.81
N ARG A 97 -1.40 4.30 4.90
CA ARG A 97 -0.78 4.77 3.64
C ARG A 97 -1.75 5.05 2.50
N VAL A 98 -2.98 4.55 2.58
CA VAL A 98 -4.00 4.70 1.53
C VAL A 98 -5.13 5.58 2.05
N PRO A 99 -5.13 6.90 1.72
CA PRO A 99 -6.12 7.85 2.23
C PRO A 99 -7.56 7.47 1.90
N GLU A 100 -7.81 6.92 0.73
CA GLU A 100 -9.14 6.51 0.29
C GLU A 100 -9.74 5.40 1.18
N LEU A 101 -8.89 4.46 1.63
CA LEU A 101 -9.33 3.43 2.58
C LEU A 101 -9.58 4.01 3.97
N ARG A 102 -8.78 5.00 4.39
CA ARG A 102 -8.99 5.70 5.65
C ARG A 102 -10.36 6.40 5.69
N GLU A 103 -10.64 7.17 4.64
CA GLU A 103 -11.92 7.89 4.52
C GLU A 103 -13.10 6.92 4.46
N LEU A 104 -12.95 5.80 3.74
CA LEU A 104 -13.97 4.76 3.66
C LEU A 104 -14.21 4.09 5.03
N LEU A 105 -13.16 3.76 5.78
CA LEU A 105 -13.30 3.18 7.13
C LEU A 105 -14.04 4.13 8.07
N LEU A 106 -13.72 5.43 8.05
CA LEU A 106 -14.44 6.45 8.83
C LEU A 106 -15.92 6.56 8.41
N LEU A 107 -16.20 6.52 7.10
CA LEU A 107 -17.57 6.52 6.58
C LEU A 107 -18.36 5.29 7.05
N LEU A 108 -17.70 4.13 7.19
CA LEU A 108 -18.29 2.90 7.72
C LEU A 108 -18.43 2.91 9.26
N GLY A 109 -18.04 3.99 9.94
CA GLY A 109 -18.12 4.11 11.39
C GLY A 109 -17.00 3.38 12.15
N ALA A 110 -15.90 3.01 11.49
CA ALA A 110 -14.79 2.37 12.15
C ALA A 110 -14.00 3.35 13.02
N GLU A 111 -13.57 2.90 14.18
CA GLU A 111 -12.53 3.56 14.96
C GLU A 111 -11.16 3.25 14.33
N ILE A 112 -10.30 4.25 14.18
CA ILE A 112 -8.95 4.09 13.63
C ILE A 112 -7.96 4.49 14.71
N GLU A 113 -7.11 3.54 15.11
CA GLU A 113 -6.03 3.75 16.07
C GLU A 113 -4.70 3.59 15.35
N GLU A 114 -3.94 4.70 15.22
CA GLU A 114 -2.62 4.71 14.64
C GLU A 114 -1.57 4.67 15.76
N LEU A 115 -0.88 3.55 15.92
CA LEU A 115 0.16 3.37 16.91
C LEU A 115 1.51 3.87 16.38
N PRO A 116 2.35 4.48 17.22
CA PRO A 116 3.71 4.81 16.83
C PRO A 116 4.52 3.52 16.61
N GLY A 117 5.12 3.35 15.44
CA GLY A 117 5.92 2.18 15.11
C GLY A 117 6.85 2.41 13.94
N ARG A 118 7.86 1.55 13.80
CA ARG A 118 8.85 1.59 12.72
C ARG A 118 8.41 0.80 11.50
N SER A 119 7.67 -0.27 11.72
CA SER A 119 7.19 -1.23 10.72
C SER A 119 5.67 -1.08 10.51
N GLU A 120 5.16 -1.46 9.36
CA GLU A 120 3.72 -1.60 9.10
C GLU A 120 3.18 -2.96 9.49
N CYS A 121 4.09 -3.85 9.81
CA CYS A 121 3.85 -5.23 10.11
C CYS A 121 4.10 -5.48 11.58
N LEU A 122 3.35 -6.43 12.13
CA LEU A 122 3.65 -7.03 13.39
C LEU A 122 5.02 -7.69 13.31
N ASP A 123 5.95 -7.31 14.16
CA ASP A 123 7.20 -8.05 14.36
C ASP A 123 7.13 -8.80 15.70
N PRO A 124 6.79 -10.08 15.70
CA PRO A 124 6.65 -10.85 16.94
C PRO A 124 7.98 -11.04 17.68
N THR A 125 9.10 -10.72 17.06
CA THR A 125 10.44 -10.79 17.67
C THR A 125 10.81 -9.50 18.39
N ASP A 126 10.25 -8.36 17.99
CA ASP A 126 10.43 -7.07 18.68
C ASP A 126 9.35 -6.90 19.78
N THR A 127 9.73 -7.21 21.02
CA THR A 127 8.84 -7.10 22.18
C THR A 127 8.52 -5.66 22.55
N ASP A 128 9.26 -4.70 22.06
CA ASP A 128 9.09 -3.26 22.33
C ASP A 128 8.29 -2.57 21.23
N ASP A 129 7.99 -3.25 20.11
CA ASP A 129 7.12 -2.72 19.07
C ASP A 129 5.69 -2.53 19.60
N PRO A 130 5.10 -1.33 19.51
CA PRO A 130 3.76 -1.05 20.03
C PRO A 130 2.67 -1.94 19.42
N LEU A 131 2.82 -2.34 18.16
CA LEU A 131 1.87 -3.21 17.48
C LEU A 131 1.92 -4.64 18.04
N THR A 132 3.13 -5.14 18.34
CA THR A 132 3.35 -6.43 18.99
C THR A 132 2.81 -6.44 20.41
N GLN A 133 3.03 -5.37 21.17
CA GLN A 133 2.46 -5.22 22.51
C GLN A 133 0.93 -5.19 22.49
N PHE A 134 0.35 -4.46 21.53
CA PHE A 134 -1.09 -4.40 21.38
C PHE A 134 -1.69 -5.76 21.00
N HIS A 135 -1.06 -6.49 20.07
CA HIS A 135 -1.49 -7.84 19.69
C HIS A 135 -1.51 -8.80 20.90
N ARG A 136 -0.48 -8.74 21.74
CA ARG A 136 -0.45 -9.52 22.99
C ARG A 136 -1.56 -9.14 23.94
N ALA A 137 -1.79 -7.84 24.16
CA ALA A 137 -2.86 -7.35 25.02
C ALA A 137 -4.24 -7.79 24.54
N LEU A 138 -4.50 -7.79 23.22
CA LEU A 138 -5.75 -8.31 22.63
C LEU A 138 -5.93 -9.82 22.87
N THR A 139 -4.84 -10.58 22.87
CA THR A 139 -4.89 -12.02 23.11
C THR A 139 -5.19 -12.32 24.59
N GLU A 140 -4.76 -11.44 25.51
CA GLU A 140 -4.98 -11.57 26.93
C GLU A 140 -6.36 -11.07 27.38
N ASP A 141 -6.92 -10.03 26.74
CA ASP A 141 -8.23 -9.40 27.07
C ASP A 141 -9.35 -9.80 26.12
N GLY A 142 -9.59 -11.10 25.98
CA GLY A 142 -10.65 -11.63 25.10
C GLY A 142 -12.09 -11.37 25.55
N ALA A 143 -12.33 -10.72 26.71
CA ALA A 143 -13.68 -10.53 27.26
C ALA A 143 -14.47 -9.44 26.53
N HIS A 144 -13.83 -8.34 26.13
CA HIS A 144 -14.47 -7.17 25.52
C HIS A 144 -14.17 -6.99 24.02
N HIS A 145 -13.25 -7.77 23.50
CA HIS A 145 -12.80 -7.68 22.11
C HIS A 145 -12.99 -9.00 21.37
N LEU A 146 -13.26 -8.91 20.08
CA LEU A 146 -13.15 -10.02 19.14
C LEU A 146 -12.05 -9.69 18.13
N HIS A 147 -10.86 -10.25 18.34
CA HIS A 147 -9.74 -10.14 17.40
C HIS A 147 -9.81 -11.26 16.38
N THR A 148 -9.92 -10.92 15.09
CA THR A 148 -10.01 -11.89 14.01
C THR A 148 -8.68 -12.49 13.61
N ASP A 149 -7.57 -11.77 13.87
CA ASP A 149 -6.17 -12.22 13.72
C ASP A 149 -5.83 -12.77 12.33
N GLN A 150 -5.89 -11.92 11.31
CA GLN A 150 -5.64 -12.32 9.93
C GLN A 150 -4.26 -12.96 9.68
N TYR A 151 -3.30 -12.77 10.58
CA TYR A 151 -1.91 -13.24 10.41
C TYR A 151 -1.68 -14.67 10.90
N PHE A 152 -2.47 -15.12 11.88
CA PHE A 152 -2.29 -16.42 12.52
C PHE A 152 -3.55 -17.29 12.48
N ASN A 153 -4.72 -16.72 12.22
CA ASN A 153 -5.98 -17.45 12.22
C ASN A 153 -6.09 -18.38 11.00
N PRO A 154 -6.13 -19.73 11.18
CA PRO A 154 -6.21 -20.68 10.09
C PRO A 154 -7.47 -20.54 9.23
N ARG A 155 -8.54 -19.94 9.78
CA ARG A 155 -9.77 -19.65 9.03
C ARG A 155 -9.57 -18.69 7.86
N ASN A 156 -8.50 -17.87 7.89
CA ASN A 156 -8.10 -17.09 6.72
C ASN A 156 -7.72 -18.01 5.55
N THR A 157 -6.91 -19.02 5.78
CA THR A 157 -6.54 -20.03 4.77
C THR A 157 -7.74 -20.91 4.39
N GLU A 158 -8.56 -21.33 5.36
CA GLU A 158 -9.75 -22.16 5.14
C GLU A 158 -10.76 -21.51 4.20
N ALA A 159 -10.93 -20.19 4.24
CA ALA A 159 -11.79 -19.46 3.31
C ALA A 159 -11.47 -19.73 1.84
N HIS A 160 -10.20 -20.04 1.57
CA HIS A 160 -9.70 -20.30 0.22
C HIS A 160 -9.60 -21.78 -0.11
N THR A 161 -9.42 -22.66 0.89
CA THR A 161 -9.51 -24.11 0.69
C THR A 161 -10.93 -24.57 0.44
N THR A 162 -11.92 -23.89 1.01
CA THR A 162 -13.35 -24.22 0.84
C THR A 162 -14.05 -23.39 -0.24
N GLY A 163 -13.45 -22.28 -0.67
CA GLY A 163 -14.02 -21.34 -1.62
C GLY A 163 -13.20 -21.19 -2.89
N THR A 164 -12.19 -20.31 -2.89
CA THR A 164 -11.45 -19.89 -4.11
C THR A 164 -10.80 -21.07 -4.85
N GLY A 165 -10.14 -21.98 -4.14
CA GLY A 165 -9.48 -23.15 -4.75
C GLY A 165 -10.46 -24.06 -5.49
N PRO A 166 -11.51 -24.57 -4.82
CA PRO A 166 -12.55 -25.40 -5.48
C PRO A 166 -13.25 -24.70 -6.64
N GLU A 167 -13.49 -23.38 -6.53
CA GLU A 167 -14.07 -22.61 -7.62
C GLU A 167 -13.16 -22.58 -8.86
N ILE A 168 -11.85 -22.38 -8.70
CA ILE A 168 -10.88 -22.41 -9.80
C ILE A 168 -10.93 -23.77 -10.51
N VAL A 169 -10.88 -24.87 -9.76
CA VAL A 169 -10.94 -26.22 -10.32
C VAL A 169 -12.25 -26.44 -11.07
N LYS A 170 -13.38 -26.05 -10.48
CA LYS A 170 -14.70 -26.14 -11.12
C LYS A 170 -14.76 -25.32 -12.42
N ASP A 171 -14.28 -24.08 -12.39
CA ASP A 171 -14.33 -23.17 -13.54
C ASP A 171 -13.41 -23.64 -14.69
N LEU A 172 -12.36 -24.41 -14.37
CA LEU A 172 -11.47 -25.08 -15.34
C LEU A 172 -11.98 -26.48 -15.75
N GLY A 173 -13.24 -26.80 -15.48
CA GLY A 173 -13.86 -28.07 -15.90
C GLY A 173 -13.36 -29.29 -15.10
N GLY A 174 -13.01 -29.11 -13.84
CA GLY A 174 -12.57 -30.17 -12.93
C GLY A 174 -11.07 -30.44 -12.99
N ARG A 175 -10.28 -29.57 -13.62
CA ARG A 175 -8.81 -29.67 -13.72
C ARG A 175 -8.12 -28.58 -12.91
N ALA A 176 -6.95 -28.88 -12.36
CA ALA A 176 -6.06 -27.85 -11.83
C ALA A 176 -5.33 -27.13 -12.98
N PRO A 177 -4.91 -25.87 -12.82
CA PRO A 177 -4.04 -25.20 -13.77
C PRO A 177 -2.60 -25.76 -13.67
N ASP A 178 -1.78 -25.59 -14.72
CA ASP A 178 -0.35 -25.92 -14.66
C ASP A 178 0.42 -24.94 -13.74
N TRP A 179 -0.03 -23.68 -13.65
CA TRP A 179 0.58 -22.67 -12.78
C TRP A 179 -0.48 -21.87 -12.02
N PHE A 180 -0.22 -21.66 -10.74
CA PHE A 180 -0.95 -20.73 -9.89
C PHE A 180 -0.06 -19.59 -9.43
N VAL A 181 -0.52 -18.35 -9.58
CA VAL A 181 0.23 -17.14 -9.24
C VAL A 181 -0.53 -16.32 -8.21
N ALA A 182 0.11 -16.02 -7.10
CA ALA A 182 -0.49 -15.21 -6.03
C ALA A 182 0.51 -14.25 -5.40
N CYS A 183 0.03 -13.03 -5.12
CA CYS A 183 0.75 -12.08 -4.29
C CYS A 183 0.67 -12.48 -2.82
N VAL A 184 1.79 -12.34 -2.11
CA VAL A 184 1.90 -12.74 -0.71
C VAL A 184 1.72 -11.53 0.21
N GLY A 185 0.58 -11.49 0.91
CA GLY A 185 0.30 -10.56 2.00
C GLY A 185 0.26 -11.31 3.33
N THR A 186 -0.92 -11.82 3.74
CA THR A 186 -1.07 -12.71 4.90
C THR A 186 -0.85 -14.20 4.56
N ALA A 187 -0.52 -14.51 3.34
CA ALA A 187 -0.39 -15.85 2.77
C ALA A 187 -1.68 -16.72 2.77
N GLY A 188 -2.77 -16.29 3.39
CA GLY A 188 -4.00 -17.09 3.50
C GLY A 188 -4.55 -17.55 2.14
N SER A 189 -4.68 -16.65 1.16
CA SER A 189 -5.19 -16.99 -0.18
C SER A 189 -4.21 -17.83 -1.00
N SER A 190 -2.93 -17.50 -0.97
CA SER A 190 -1.90 -18.26 -1.71
C SER A 190 -1.78 -19.69 -1.20
N THR A 191 -1.65 -19.86 0.11
CA THR A 191 -1.54 -21.18 0.76
C THR A 191 -2.82 -22.00 0.59
N GLY A 192 -4.00 -21.37 0.83
CA GLY A 192 -5.28 -22.09 0.75
C GLY A 192 -5.61 -22.59 -0.66
N VAL A 193 -5.40 -21.75 -1.68
CA VAL A 193 -5.63 -22.15 -3.08
C VAL A 193 -4.60 -23.19 -3.51
N ALA A 194 -3.30 -22.95 -3.25
CA ALA A 194 -2.24 -23.88 -3.65
C ALA A 194 -2.46 -25.30 -3.10
N ARG A 195 -2.90 -25.41 -1.82
CA ARG A 195 -3.23 -26.70 -1.19
C ARG A 195 -4.28 -27.44 -2.01
N VAL A 196 -5.41 -26.83 -2.33
CA VAL A 196 -6.48 -27.44 -3.09
C VAL A 196 -6.03 -27.83 -4.49
N LEU A 197 -5.30 -26.96 -5.17
CA LEU A 197 -4.84 -27.24 -6.53
C LEU A 197 -3.87 -28.43 -6.56
N ARG A 198 -2.95 -28.55 -5.59
CA ARG A 198 -2.02 -29.69 -5.46
C ARG A 198 -2.67 -30.97 -4.98
N GLU A 199 -3.79 -30.91 -4.28
CA GLU A 199 -4.62 -32.10 -4.00
C GLU A 199 -5.23 -32.65 -5.28
N HIS A 200 -5.53 -31.82 -6.28
CA HIS A 200 -6.04 -32.25 -7.57
C HIS A 200 -4.93 -32.67 -8.54
N ASP A 201 -3.84 -31.94 -8.56
CA ASP A 201 -2.65 -32.25 -9.35
C ASP A 201 -1.38 -31.80 -8.60
N PRO A 202 -0.59 -32.74 -8.05
CA PRO A 202 0.67 -32.42 -7.38
C PRO A 202 1.71 -31.71 -8.26
N GLY A 203 1.53 -31.71 -9.59
CA GLY A 203 2.41 -31.06 -10.56
C GLY A 203 2.15 -29.56 -10.75
N VAL A 204 1.16 -28.99 -10.05
CA VAL A 204 0.87 -27.55 -10.13
C VAL A 204 2.03 -26.73 -9.62
N GLY A 205 2.60 -25.88 -10.50
CA GLY A 205 3.60 -24.89 -10.12
C GLY A 205 2.96 -23.71 -9.38
N VAL A 206 3.57 -23.26 -8.29
CA VAL A 206 3.08 -22.14 -7.47
C VAL A 206 4.13 -21.03 -7.44
N LEU A 207 3.77 -19.87 -8.02
CA LEU A 207 4.57 -18.65 -7.99
C LEU A 207 4.03 -17.70 -6.91
N GLY A 208 4.85 -17.44 -5.90
CA GLY A 208 4.62 -16.39 -4.91
C GLY A 208 5.24 -15.07 -5.38
N LEU A 209 4.49 -13.98 -5.26
CA LEU A 209 4.98 -12.64 -5.60
C LEU A 209 5.02 -11.77 -4.35
N VAL A 210 6.19 -11.19 -4.08
CA VAL A 210 6.46 -10.27 -2.98
C VAL A 210 6.83 -8.88 -3.53
N ALA A 211 6.69 -7.84 -2.71
CA ALA A 211 7.15 -6.52 -3.10
C ALA A 211 8.68 -6.47 -3.12
N ALA A 212 9.26 -5.75 -4.08
CA ALA A 212 10.69 -5.50 -4.10
C ALA A 212 11.13 -4.75 -2.84
N LYS A 213 12.35 -5.00 -2.38
CA LYS A 213 12.91 -4.34 -1.20
C LYS A 213 12.84 -2.81 -1.37
N SER A 214 12.37 -2.12 -0.34
CA SER A 214 12.13 -0.67 -0.34
C SER A 214 10.93 -0.18 -1.16
N ASP A 215 10.17 -1.07 -1.79
CA ASP A 215 8.94 -0.71 -2.48
C ASP A 215 7.71 -1.00 -1.60
N PHE A 216 6.69 -0.18 -1.79
CA PHE A 216 5.39 -0.40 -1.19
C PHE A 216 4.35 -0.67 -2.28
N ILE A 217 3.75 -1.86 -2.23
CA ILE A 217 2.59 -2.22 -3.04
C ILE A 217 1.45 -2.55 -2.07
N PRO A 218 0.30 -1.83 -2.12
CA PRO A 218 -0.80 -2.12 -1.21
C PRO A 218 -1.20 -3.59 -1.22
N GLY A 219 -1.22 -4.23 -0.04
CA GLY A 219 -1.63 -5.63 0.12
C GLY A 219 -0.56 -6.68 -0.15
N ILE A 220 0.64 -6.31 -0.56
CA ILE A 220 1.80 -7.20 -0.74
C ILE A 220 2.90 -6.82 0.25
N ARG A 221 3.58 -7.84 0.79
CA ARG A 221 4.73 -7.70 1.69
C ARG A 221 6.04 -7.90 0.95
N THR A 222 7.11 -7.36 1.49
CA THR A 222 8.47 -7.73 1.10
C THR A 222 8.81 -9.13 1.63
N LEU A 223 9.86 -9.77 1.11
CA LEU A 223 10.26 -11.10 1.57
C LEU A 223 10.64 -11.11 3.07
N ASP A 224 11.28 -10.04 3.53
CA ASP A 224 11.67 -9.89 4.94
C ASP A 224 10.41 -9.83 5.85
N GLU A 225 9.37 -9.10 5.44
CA GLU A 225 8.11 -8.95 6.19
C GLU A 225 7.21 -10.19 6.13
N VAL A 226 7.29 -11.00 5.07
CA VAL A 226 6.47 -12.22 4.92
C VAL A 226 6.88 -13.30 5.92
N ALA A 227 8.16 -13.37 6.28
CA ALA A 227 8.67 -14.34 7.24
C ALA A 227 8.06 -14.19 8.65
N GLU A 228 7.48 -13.01 8.96
CA GLU A 228 6.83 -12.71 10.24
C GLU A 228 5.35 -13.16 10.27
N VAL A 229 4.80 -13.61 9.16
CA VAL A 229 3.38 -14.02 9.06
C VAL A 229 3.22 -15.50 9.41
N GLY A 230 2.45 -15.80 10.44
CA GLY A 230 2.29 -17.20 10.90
C GLY A 230 1.60 -18.15 9.91
N LEU A 231 0.86 -17.62 8.93
CA LEU A 231 0.24 -18.43 7.87
C LEU A 231 1.16 -18.64 6.65
N PHE A 232 2.33 -18.00 6.62
CA PHE A 232 3.30 -18.15 5.55
C PHE A 232 4.06 -19.46 5.73
N ASP A 233 4.00 -20.29 4.71
CA ASP A 233 4.79 -21.51 4.58
C ASP A 233 5.58 -21.45 3.27
N PRO A 234 6.92 -21.30 3.33
CA PRO A 234 7.73 -21.21 2.12
C PRO A 234 7.64 -22.46 1.23
N GLU A 235 7.34 -23.63 1.80
CA GLU A 235 7.18 -24.88 1.03
C GLU A 235 5.91 -24.87 0.13
N THR A 236 5.02 -23.92 0.35
CA THR A 236 3.87 -23.68 -0.54
C THR A 236 4.30 -23.25 -1.95
N TYR A 237 5.44 -22.60 -2.08
CA TYR A 237 5.87 -21.96 -3.33
C TYR A 237 7.04 -22.68 -3.96
N ASP A 238 6.94 -22.98 -5.27
CA ASP A 238 8.08 -23.48 -6.04
C ASP A 238 9.07 -22.36 -6.35
N VAL A 239 8.52 -21.14 -6.53
CA VAL A 239 9.30 -19.93 -6.81
C VAL A 239 8.69 -18.75 -6.06
N ILE A 240 9.54 -17.89 -5.52
CA ILE A 240 9.15 -16.58 -4.98
C ILE A 240 9.94 -15.51 -5.73
N GLU A 241 9.23 -14.57 -6.36
CA GLU A 241 9.81 -13.46 -7.12
C GLU A 241 9.37 -12.11 -6.56
N ALA A 242 10.24 -11.11 -6.70
CA ALA A 242 9.93 -9.75 -6.30
C ALA A 242 9.38 -8.96 -7.49
N VAL A 243 8.36 -8.14 -7.24
CA VAL A 243 7.75 -7.22 -8.21
C VAL A 243 7.90 -5.79 -7.68
N THR A 244 8.28 -4.87 -8.56
CA THR A 244 8.37 -3.45 -8.22
C THR A 244 6.99 -2.78 -8.24
N ALA A 245 6.87 -1.67 -7.54
CA ALA A 245 5.62 -0.88 -7.55
C ALA A 245 5.30 -0.30 -8.94
N ASP A 246 6.30 -0.01 -9.76
CA ASP A 246 6.10 0.47 -11.13
C ASP A 246 5.58 -0.65 -12.03
N GLU A 247 6.12 -1.85 -11.95
CA GLU A 247 5.58 -3.03 -12.65
C GLU A 247 4.14 -3.34 -12.22
N ALA A 248 3.84 -3.22 -10.93
CA ALA A 248 2.49 -3.40 -10.41
C ALA A 248 1.50 -2.38 -11.00
N ILE A 249 1.90 -1.10 -11.10
CA ILE A 249 1.07 -0.05 -11.72
C ILE A 249 0.94 -0.27 -13.22
N ASP A 250 2.01 -0.64 -13.93
CA ASP A 250 1.95 -0.93 -15.36
C ASP A 250 1.01 -2.10 -15.66
N GLY A 251 1.09 -3.18 -14.87
CA GLY A 251 0.17 -4.31 -14.99
C GLY A 251 -1.29 -3.93 -14.69
N MET A 252 -1.51 -3.14 -13.65
CA MET A 252 -2.82 -2.59 -13.33
C MET A 252 -3.40 -1.78 -14.51
N VAL A 253 -2.60 -0.88 -15.10
CA VAL A 253 -3.01 -0.06 -16.24
C VAL A 253 -3.35 -0.95 -17.45
N GLU A 254 -2.55 -1.98 -17.71
CA GLU A 254 -2.80 -2.91 -18.80
C GLU A 254 -4.11 -3.69 -18.60
N LEU A 255 -4.34 -4.25 -17.41
CA LEU A 255 -5.61 -4.91 -17.05
C LEU A 255 -6.80 -3.96 -17.21
N ASN A 256 -6.69 -2.73 -16.72
CA ASN A 256 -7.78 -1.76 -16.76
C ASN A 256 -8.10 -1.31 -18.20
N ARG A 257 -7.10 -0.98 -18.99
CA ARG A 257 -7.28 -0.36 -20.32
C ARG A 257 -7.48 -1.36 -21.45
N ARG A 258 -6.86 -2.55 -21.34
CA ARG A 258 -6.88 -3.54 -22.43
C ARG A 258 -7.76 -4.75 -22.14
N CYS A 259 -8.00 -5.07 -20.86
CA CYS A 259 -8.85 -6.20 -20.47
C CYS A 259 -10.21 -5.76 -19.89
N GLY A 260 -10.38 -4.46 -19.59
CA GLY A 260 -11.62 -3.96 -18.95
C GLY A 260 -11.79 -4.41 -17.49
N LEU A 261 -10.70 -4.88 -16.85
CA LEU A 261 -10.70 -5.32 -15.46
C LEU A 261 -10.24 -4.16 -14.58
N LEU A 262 -11.17 -3.51 -13.86
CA LEU A 262 -10.86 -2.37 -12.97
C LEU A 262 -10.14 -2.83 -11.69
N ALA A 263 -8.99 -3.47 -11.89
CA ALA A 263 -8.21 -4.12 -10.87
C ALA A 263 -7.17 -3.17 -10.24
N GLY A 264 -6.85 -3.39 -8.96
CA GLY A 264 -5.89 -2.59 -8.20
C GLY A 264 -4.42 -3.00 -8.43
N PRO A 265 -3.47 -2.32 -7.74
CA PRO A 265 -2.02 -2.57 -7.93
C PRO A 265 -1.58 -3.99 -7.61
N THR A 266 -2.16 -4.63 -6.59
CA THR A 266 -1.89 -6.03 -6.25
C THR A 266 -2.20 -6.97 -7.41
N SER A 267 -3.34 -6.74 -8.08
CA SER A 267 -3.74 -7.51 -9.26
C SER A 267 -2.79 -7.25 -10.45
N GLY A 268 -2.33 -6.01 -10.59
CA GLY A 268 -1.33 -5.64 -11.58
C GLY A 268 0.01 -6.35 -11.36
N ALA A 269 0.46 -6.44 -10.10
CA ALA A 269 1.64 -7.19 -9.71
C ALA A 269 1.50 -8.69 -10.04
N ALA A 270 0.34 -9.29 -9.70
CA ALA A 270 0.05 -10.69 -10.01
C ALA A 270 0.10 -10.97 -11.51
N TYR A 271 -0.51 -10.10 -12.31
CA TYR A 271 -0.51 -10.21 -13.77
C TYR A 271 0.89 -10.05 -14.37
N ARG A 272 1.66 -9.00 -13.99
CA ARG A 272 3.01 -8.76 -14.52
C ARG A 272 3.98 -9.84 -14.10
N GLY A 273 3.96 -10.26 -12.84
CA GLY A 273 4.78 -11.37 -12.35
C GLY A 273 4.45 -12.68 -13.09
N ALA A 274 3.16 -13.00 -13.28
CA ALA A 274 2.74 -14.15 -14.07
C ALA A 274 3.30 -14.10 -15.50
N VAL A 275 3.13 -12.99 -16.22
CA VAL A 275 3.62 -12.85 -17.59
C VAL A 275 5.14 -12.94 -17.66
N SER A 276 5.85 -12.30 -16.73
CA SER A 276 7.32 -12.32 -16.67
C SER A 276 7.86 -13.73 -16.45
N HIS A 277 7.32 -14.43 -15.44
CA HIS A 277 7.73 -15.79 -15.09
C HIS A 277 7.41 -16.81 -16.18
N LEU A 278 6.20 -16.72 -16.75
CA LEU A 278 5.74 -17.70 -17.73
C LEU A 278 6.33 -17.50 -19.13
N ARG A 279 6.87 -16.34 -19.46
CA ARG A 279 7.41 -16.04 -20.79
C ARG A 279 8.54 -17.01 -21.24
N PRO A 280 9.60 -17.26 -20.45
CA PRO A 280 10.63 -18.23 -20.85
C PRO A 280 10.08 -19.64 -21.01
N LEU A 281 9.10 -20.04 -20.17
CA LEU A 281 8.44 -21.34 -20.27
C LEU A 281 7.59 -21.44 -21.54
N ASP A 282 6.87 -20.38 -21.90
CA ASP A 282 6.10 -20.29 -23.14
C ASP A 282 7.00 -20.40 -24.38
N GLU A 283 8.14 -19.70 -24.39
CA GLU A 283 9.12 -19.75 -25.48
C GLU A 283 9.74 -21.14 -25.63
N GLU A 284 10.02 -21.83 -24.53
CA GLU A 284 10.51 -23.18 -24.56
C GLU A 284 9.48 -24.18 -25.08
N ARG A 285 8.23 -24.07 -24.60
CA ARG A 285 7.12 -24.89 -25.11
C ARG A 285 6.87 -24.64 -26.58
N ALA A 286 6.89 -23.39 -27.04
CA ALA A 286 6.74 -23.05 -28.43
C ALA A 286 7.87 -23.61 -29.34
N ARG A 287 9.10 -23.71 -28.83
CA ARG A 287 10.22 -24.35 -29.56
C ARG A 287 10.07 -25.86 -29.65
N ARG A 288 9.55 -26.50 -28.59
CA ARG A 288 9.32 -27.97 -28.56
C ARG A 288 8.14 -28.40 -29.43
N ALA A 289 7.14 -27.54 -29.60
CA ALA A 289 5.93 -27.80 -30.38
C ALA A 289 6.16 -27.71 -31.92
N SER A 290 7.25 -28.30 -32.43
CA SER A 290 7.55 -28.31 -33.85
C SER A 290 6.54 -29.18 -34.63
N GLY A 291 5.41 -28.60 -35.05
CA GLY A 291 4.54 -29.14 -36.08
C GLY A 291 3.17 -29.68 -35.70
N GLU A 292 2.88 -29.94 -34.42
CA GLU A 292 1.53 -30.30 -33.96
C GLU A 292 0.98 -29.29 -32.93
N PRO A 293 -0.34 -29.02 -32.93
CA PRO A 293 -0.94 -28.17 -31.91
C PRO A 293 -0.87 -28.88 -30.54
N ALA A 294 0.18 -28.55 -29.77
CA ALA A 294 0.30 -29.00 -28.39
C ALA A 294 -0.82 -28.39 -27.55
N GLU A 295 -1.38 -29.20 -26.61
CA GLU A 295 -2.34 -28.70 -25.63
C GLU A 295 -1.76 -27.47 -24.92
N ARG A 296 -2.55 -26.39 -24.83
CA ARG A 296 -2.10 -25.16 -24.19
C ARG A 296 -2.03 -25.37 -22.68
N ALA A 297 -0.94 -24.92 -22.06
CA ALA A 297 -0.88 -24.89 -20.62
C ALA A 297 -1.82 -23.81 -20.06
N THR A 298 -2.22 -23.97 -18.83
CA THR A 298 -3.14 -23.07 -18.15
C THR A 298 -2.47 -22.45 -16.92
N ALA A 299 -2.58 -21.15 -16.79
CA ALA A 299 -2.11 -20.43 -15.61
C ALA A 299 -3.24 -19.56 -15.04
N VAL A 300 -3.31 -19.46 -13.71
CA VAL A 300 -4.31 -18.67 -13.00
C VAL A 300 -3.62 -17.70 -12.06
N PHE A 301 -4.02 -16.43 -12.10
CA PHE A 301 -3.66 -15.46 -11.08
C PHE A 301 -4.88 -14.86 -10.38
N ILE A 302 -4.70 -14.33 -9.17
CA ILE A 302 -5.78 -13.70 -8.40
C ILE A 302 -5.81 -12.20 -8.71
N ALA A 303 -6.96 -11.71 -9.23
CA ALA A 303 -7.26 -10.28 -9.29
C ALA A 303 -7.89 -9.85 -7.95
N CYS A 304 -7.05 -9.33 -7.06
CA CYS A 304 -7.31 -9.26 -5.62
C CYS A 304 -8.36 -8.23 -5.22
N ASP A 305 -8.33 -7.03 -5.82
CA ASP A 305 -9.13 -5.88 -5.40
C ASP A 305 -9.30 -4.86 -6.54
N ARG A 306 -10.06 -3.79 -6.25
CA ARG A 306 -10.46 -2.78 -7.22
C ARG A 306 -9.57 -1.56 -7.18
N VAL A 307 -9.42 -0.88 -8.34
CA VAL A 307 -8.55 0.27 -8.54
C VAL A 307 -8.99 1.52 -7.77
N GLU A 308 -10.27 1.69 -7.51
CA GLU A 308 -10.86 2.93 -6.98
C GLU A 308 -10.23 3.35 -5.64
N SER A 309 -9.87 2.38 -4.81
CA SER A 309 -9.22 2.64 -3.51
C SER A 309 -7.76 3.12 -3.63
N TYR A 310 -7.17 3.12 -4.83
CA TYR A 310 -5.74 3.36 -5.01
C TYR A 310 -5.39 4.54 -5.92
N LEU A 311 -6.35 5.39 -6.26
CA LEU A 311 -6.10 6.54 -7.13
C LEU A 311 -5.06 7.51 -6.54
N GLY A 312 -5.07 7.71 -5.22
CA GLY A 312 -4.06 8.50 -4.51
C GLY A 312 -2.67 7.86 -4.55
N TYR A 313 -2.60 6.53 -4.43
CA TYR A 313 -1.34 5.79 -4.60
C TYR A 313 -0.76 5.98 -6.00
N VAL A 314 -1.58 5.81 -7.05
CA VAL A 314 -1.18 6.04 -8.44
C VAL A 314 -0.78 7.51 -8.67
N ARG A 315 -1.55 8.46 -8.11
CA ARG A 315 -1.26 9.90 -8.24
C ARG A 315 0.10 10.28 -7.69
N ARG A 316 0.50 9.67 -6.59
CA ARG A 316 1.82 9.95 -5.99
C ARG A 316 2.97 9.35 -6.79
N ARG A 317 2.81 8.13 -7.32
CA ARG A 317 3.90 7.43 -8.02
C ARG A 317 3.95 7.72 -9.52
N ARG A 318 2.81 7.80 -10.17
CA ARG A 318 2.66 7.91 -11.62
C ARG A 318 1.63 8.99 -12.00
N PRO A 319 1.86 10.27 -11.59
CA PRO A 319 0.91 11.38 -11.80
C PRO A 319 0.56 11.61 -13.25
N GLU A 320 1.47 11.27 -14.19
CA GLU A 320 1.25 11.38 -15.63
C GLU A 320 0.10 10.51 -16.13
N LEU A 321 -0.19 9.38 -15.48
CA LEU A 321 -1.32 8.52 -15.82
C LEU A 321 -2.68 9.19 -15.57
N LEU A 322 -2.71 10.20 -14.71
CA LEU A 322 -3.90 10.99 -14.34
C LEU A 322 -3.89 12.39 -14.97
N GLY A 323 -3.15 12.58 -16.08
CA GLY A 323 -3.10 13.84 -16.82
C GLY A 323 -2.37 14.97 -16.10
N ARG A 324 -1.62 14.66 -15.05
CA ARG A 324 -0.75 15.62 -14.38
C ARG A 324 0.66 15.51 -14.94
N ALA A 325 1.36 16.63 -15.05
CA ALA A 325 2.80 16.58 -15.33
C ALA A 325 3.45 15.70 -14.27
N PRO A 326 4.39 14.78 -14.63
CA PRO A 326 5.15 14.08 -13.62
C PRO A 326 5.72 15.14 -12.67
N HIS A 327 5.57 14.92 -11.36
CA HIS A 327 6.31 15.72 -10.41
C HIS A 327 7.79 15.44 -10.73
N ARG A 328 8.37 16.23 -11.62
CA ARG A 328 9.83 16.36 -11.61
C ARG A 328 10.10 16.78 -10.18
N ASN A 329 10.85 15.97 -9.45
CA ASN A 329 11.41 16.41 -8.18
C ASN A 329 12.17 17.71 -8.51
N ALA A 330 11.48 18.83 -8.34
CA ALA A 330 11.99 20.12 -8.78
C ALA A 330 13.27 20.44 -8.02
N LEU A 331 13.36 19.91 -6.80
CA LEU A 331 14.57 19.99 -5.98
C LEU A 331 15.71 19.16 -6.57
N ALA A 332 15.46 18.01 -7.17
CA ALA A 332 16.49 17.22 -7.87
C ALA A 332 17.01 17.90 -9.16
N THR A 333 16.25 18.84 -9.71
CA THR A 333 16.68 19.62 -10.89
C THR A 333 17.49 20.86 -10.54
N VAL A 334 17.66 21.17 -9.24
CA VAL A 334 18.49 22.30 -8.78
C VAL A 334 19.95 21.93 -8.99
N THR A 335 20.64 22.76 -9.77
CA THR A 335 22.05 22.56 -10.12
C THR A 335 22.96 23.08 -9.01
N GLU A 336 24.19 22.62 -8.98
CA GLU A 336 25.24 23.13 -8.05
C GLU A 336 25.47 24.64 -8.22
N ALA A 337 25.37 25.15 -9.44
CA ALA A 337 25.51 26.59 -9.70
C ALA A 337 24.37 27.41 -9.09
N GLU A 338 23.13 26.89 -9.15
CA GLU A 338 21.96 27.52 -8.52
C GLU A 338 22.07 27.47 -7.00
N LEU A 339 22.56 26.35 -6.42
CA LEU A 339 22.81 26.24 -4.98
C LEU A 339 23.88 27.23 -4.52
N ALA A 340 24.97 27.38 -5.27
CA ALA A 340 26.03 28.35 -4.94
C ALA A 340 25.56 29.83 -5.04
N ALA A 341 24.48 30.08 -5.77
CA ALA A 341 23.88 31.42 -5.88
C ALA A 341 22.82 31.71 -4.80
N VAL A 342 22.50 30.75 -3.94
CA VAL A 342 21.52 30.94 -2.86
C VAL A 342 22.04 31.94 -1.85
N ARG A 343 21.18 32.84 -1.41
CA ARG A 343 21.48 33.72 -0.28
C ARG A 343 21.24 32.98 1.03
N ASP A 344 22.29 32.36 1.54
CA ASP A 344 22.26 31.79 2.89
C ASP A 344 22.41 32.87 3.94
N ALA A 345 21.54 32.87 4.93
CA ALA A 345 21.64 33.74 6.10
C ALA A 345 22.23 32.97 7.30
N GLY A 346 23.36 33.38 7.81
CA GLY A 346 23.84 32.88 9.09
C GLY A 346 22.92 33.27 10.24
N VAL A 347 23.01 32.58 11.40
CA VAL A 347 22.08 32.80 12.53
C VAL A 347 21.98 34.26 12.96
N ALA A 348 23.10 34.94 13.10
CA ALA A 348 23.13 36.36 13.52
C ALA A 348 22.49 37.28 12.46
N GLU A 349 22.69 37.01 11.19
CA GLU A 349 22.07 37.75 10.08
C GLU A 349 20.56 37.46 10.00
N ALA A 350 20.16 36.21 10.11
CA ALA A 350 18.76 35.81 10.08
C ALA A 350 17.98 36.44 11.24
N ARG A 351 18.55 36.49 12.44
CA ARG A 351 17.94 37.18 13.60
C ARG A 351 17.70 38.65 13.33
N ARG A 352 18.72 39.38 12.86
CA ARG A 352 18.57 40.80 12.51
C ARG A 352 17.49 40.97 11.42
N TRP A 353 17.51 40.14 10.41
CA TRP A 353 16.54 40.19 9.32
C TRP A 353 15.11 39.96 9.79
N ILE A 354 14.91 39.01 10.74
CA ILE A 354 13.60 38.76 11.36
C ILE A 354 13.12 39.98 12.15
N GLU A 355 14.00 40.63 12.90
CA GLU A 355 13.70 41.83 13.71
C GLU A 355 13.39 43.06 12.85
N GLU A 356 14.15 43.28 11.78
CA GLU A 356 14.08 44.52 10.95
C GLU A 356 13.03 44.43 9.85
N GLU A 357 13.02 43.33 9.08
CA GLU A 357 12.17 43.22 7.87
C GLU A 357 10.99 42.26 8.04
N ARG A 358 10.92 41.50 9.10
CA ARG A 358 9.85 40.55 9.42
C ARG A 358 9.50 39.63 8.23
N PRO A 359 10.51 38.89 7.70
CA PRO A 359 10.26 37.94 6.62
C PRO A 359 9.25 36.87 7.06
N LEU A 360 8.57 36.28 6.09
CA LEU A 360 7.82 35.06 6.34
C LEU A 360 8.83 33.93 6.64
N VAL A 361 8.82 33.40 7.86
CA VAL A 361 9.65 32.26 8.23
C VAL A 361 8.86 30.98 7.99
N VAL A 362 9.36 30.11 7.09
CA VAL A 362 8.72 28.85 6.75
C VAL A 362 9.61 27.71 7.23
N ASP A 363 9.12 26.95 8.19
CA ASP A 363 9.78 25.75 8.69
C ASP A 363 9.31 24.53 7.89
N LEU A 364 10.23 23.91 7.17
CA LEU A 364 9.99 22.79 6.27
C LEU A 364 10.04 21.42 6.94
N ARG A 365 10.26 21.38 8.27
CA ARG A 365 10.36 20.14 9.02
C ARG A 365 8.98 19.52 9.24
N GLY A 366 8.96 18.21 9.55
CA GLY A 366 7.72 17.54 9.96
C GLY A 366 7.07 18.20 11.18
N SER A 367 5.74 18.16 11.27
CA SER A 367 4.93 18.85 12.29
C SER A 367 5.36 18.54 13.73
N HIS A 368 5.74 17.31 14.05
CA HIS A 368 6.22 16.95 15.39
C HIS A 368 7.55 17.64 15.75
N ALA A 369 8.47 17.79 14.80
CA ALA A 369 9.72 18.46 15.03
C ALA A 369 9.55 19.98 15.18
N TYR A 370 8.58 20.53 14.44
CA TYR A 370 8.18 21.92 14.57
C TYR A 370 7.51 22.19 15.93
N ALA A 371 6.50 21.42 16.30
CA ALA A 371 5.79 21.58 17.58
C ALA A 371 6.72 21.46 18.79
N ALA A 372 7.71 20.56 18.71
CA ALA A 372 8.68 20.40 19.78
C ALA A 372 9.57 21.64 20.00
N LEU A 373 10.08 22.26 18.94
CA LEU A 373 10.93 23.47 18.98
C LEU A 373 10.94 24.14 17.60
N HIS A 374 10.61 25.44 17.52
CA HIS A 374 10.69 26.21 16.28
C HIS A 374 11.07 27.67 16.53
N ILE A 375 11.43 28.40 15.48
CA ILE A 375 11.70 29.84 15.54
C ILE A 375 10.39 30.57 15.75
N GLU A 376 10.35 31.47 16.69
CA GLU A 376 9.16 32.26 17.01
C GLU A 376 8.59 32.96 15.76
N GLY A 377 7.27 32.81 15.54
CA GLY A 377 6.58 33.38 14.37
C GLY A 377 6.76 32.61 13.06
N ALA A 378 7.48 31.48 13.08
CA ALA A 378 7.56 30.61 11.91
C ALA A 378 6.20 29.91 11.68
N ILE A 379 5.89 29.66 10.41
CA ILE A 379 4.79 28.77 10.01
C ILE A 379 5.37 27.41 9.59
N ASN A 380 4.67 26.34 9.91
CA ASN A 380 5.07 25.01 9.48
C ASN A 380 4.39 24.64 8.16
N ILE A 381 5.17 24.40 7.13
CA ILE A 381 4.74 23.80 5.89
C ILE A 381 5.74 22.69 5.57
N VAL A 382 5.36 21.45 5.85
CA VAL A 382 6.25 20.31 5.59
C VAL A 382 6.74 20.30 4.15
N ASP A 383 7.96 19.90 3.93
CA ASP A 383 8.67 20.00 2.65
C ASP A 383 7.89 19.42 1.45
N GLU A 384 7.23 18.28 1.61
CA GLU A 384 6.40 17.66 0.56
C GLU A 384 5.20 18.53 0.16
N LEU A 385 4.53 19.15 1.14
CA LEU A 385 3.43 20.08 0.90
C LEU A 385 3.95 21.38 0.27
N PHE A 386 5.08 21.88 0.74
CA PHE A 386 5.71 23.09 0.20
C PHE A 386 6.10 22.89 -1.28
N GLU A 387 6.67 21.74 -1.62
CA GLU A 387 6.98 21.39 -3.02
C GLU A 387 5.72 21.39 -3.90
N GLN A 388 4.61 20.83 -3.42
CA GLN A 388 3.32 20.88 -4.12
C GLN A 388 2.84 22.31 -4.33
N GLN A 389 2.96 23.18 -3.32
CA GLN A 389 2.55 24.59 -3.41
C GLN A 389 3.46 25.37 -4.36
N VAL A 390 4.75 25.11 -4.38
CA VAL A 390 5.68 25.73 -5.34
C VAL A 390 5.21 25.50 -6.78
N HIS A 391 4.67 24.32 -7.10
CA HIS A 391 4.13 24.03 -8.44
C HIS A 391 2.73 24.57 -8.68
N GLY A 392 1.90 24.61 -7.64
CA GLY A 392 0.49 25.05 -7.74
C GLY A 392 0.28 26.56 -7.61
N GLY A 393 1.31 27.28 -7.20
CA GLY A 393 1.27 28.70 -6.83
C GLY A 393 1.37 28.90 -5.32
N LEU A 394 2.37 29.66 -4.92
CA LEU A 394 2.60 29.99 -3.51
C LEU A 394 1.60 31.07 -3.04
N PRO A 395 1.18 31.05 -1.75
CA PRO A 395 0.24 32.03 -1.21
C PRO A 395 0.88 33.38 -0.91
N PHE A 396 2.06 33.68 -1.46
CA PHE A 396 2.78 34.94 -1.27
C PHE A 396 3.45 35.44 -2.56
N GLY A 397 3.59 36.76 -2.67
CA GLY A 397 4.17 37.42 -3.84
C GLY A 397 5.66 37.14 -4.02
N ARG A 398 6.17 37.36 -5.23
CA ARG A 398 7.57 37.08 -5.59
C ARG A 398 8.59 38.02 -4.91
N ASP A 399 8.16 39.15 -4.46
CA ASP A 399 8.94 40.18 -3.74
C ASP A 399 8.89 40.01 -2.21
N ARG A 400 7.98 39.15 -1.70
CA ARG A 400 7.86 38.91 -0.25
C ARG A 400 9.17 38.37 0.31
N PRO A 401 9.71 38.99 1.40
CA PRO A 401 10.84 38.43 2.14
C PRO A 401 10.45 37.07 2.76
N VAL A 402 11.24 36.02 2.47
CA VAL A 402 10.99 34.64 2.95
C VAL A 402 12.28 34.02 3.47
N LEU A 403 12.27 33.55 4.71
CA LEU A 403 13.32 32.73 5.30
C LEU A 403 12.85 31.25 5.34
N LEU A 404 13.55 30.41 4.61
CA LEU A 404 13.29 28.97 4.62
C LEU A 404 14.18 28.29 5.65
N VAL A 405 13.57 27.39 6.42
CA VAL A 405 14.24 26.70 7.54
C VAL A 405 14.03 25.19 7.41
N CYS A 406 15.09 24.40 7.58
CA CYS A 406 15.04 22.95 7.66
C CYS A 406 15.98 22.45 8.77
N PRO A 407 16.16 21.15 9.01
CA PRO A 407 17.02 20.68 10.10
C PRO A 407 18.45 21.23 10.05
N VAL A 408 19.11 21.13 8.88
CA VAL A 408 20.57 21.41 8.71
C VAL A 408 20.89 22.37 7.56
N GLY A 409 19.89 23.01 6.95
CA GLY A 409 20.10 23.99 5.88
C GLY A 409 20.09 23.44 4.45
N GLU A 410 20.25 22.15 4.22
CA GLU A 410 20.37 21.57 2.87
C GLU A 410 19.06 21.66 2.05
N LYS A 411 17.92 21.21 2.60
CA LYS A 411 16.63 21.28 1.91
C LYS A 411 16.16 22.71 1.71
N SER A 412 16.31 23.58 2.71
CA SER A 412 15.93 24.98 2.62
C SER A 412 16.73 25.72 1.55
N ALA A 413 18.03 25.41 1.38
CA ALA A 413 18.84 25.95 0.30
C ALA A 413 18.34 25.52 -1.09
N ARG A 414 17.99 24.24 -1.27
CA ARG A 414 17.41 23.76 -2.54
C ARG A 414 16.08 24.43 -2.87
N PHE A 415 15.21 24.60 -1.89
CA PHE A 415 13.96 25.34 -2.08
C PHE A 415 14.21 26.83 -2.36
N ALA A 416 15.17 27.45 -1.71
CA ALA A 416 15.53 28.85 -1.98
C ALA A 416 16.05 29.03 -3.42
N ALA A 417 16.89 28.12 -3.91
CA ALA A 417 17.34 28.09 -5.30
C ALA A 417 16.16 27.94 -6.27
N LEU A 418 15.25 27.01 -6.00
CA LEU A 418 14.07 26.77 -6.82
C LEU A 418 13.17 28.01 -6.88
N LEU A 419 12.90 28.65 -5.74
CA LEU A 419 12.08 29.88 -5.70
C LEU A 419 12.74 31.03 -6.43
N THR A 420 14.08 31.17 -6.29
CA THR A 420 14.85 32.18 -7.03
C THR A 420 14.75 31.94 -8.55
N ARG A 421 14.87 30.70 -9.00
CA ARG A 421 14.67 30.33 -10.41
C ARG A 421 13.24 30.66 -10.90
N MET A 422 12.23 30.59 -10.03
CA MET A 422 10.84 30.95 -10.33
C MET A 422 10.55 32.45 -10.26
N GLY A 423 11.59 33.26 -9.99
CA GLY A 423 11.50 34.73 -9.98
C GLY A 423 11.19 35.35 -8.61
N HIS A 424 11.32 34.60 -7.51
CA HIS A 424 11.28 35.20 -6.18
C HIS A 424 12.59 35.92 -5.89
N THR A 425 12.54 37.18 -5.52
CA THR A 425 13.70 38.06 -5.44
C THR A 425 14.28 38.19 -4.03
N ASN A 426 13.52 37.86 -3.00
CA ASN A 426 13.92 38.04 -1.60
C ASN A 426 13.70 36.78 -0.75
N VAL A 427 14.36 35.70 -1.18
CA VAL A 427 14.32 34.40 -0.48
C VAL A 427 15.72 34.08 0.06
N ARG A 428 15.80 33.63 1.31
CA ARG A 428 17.02 33.16 1.95
C ARG A 428 16.80 31.80 2.60
N SER A 429 17.88 31.03 2.72
CA SER A 429 17.93 29.81 3.51
C SER A 429 18.67 30.07 4.82
N LEU A 430 18.21 29.49 5.93
CA LEU A 430 18.95 29.52 7.19
C LEU A 430 20.14 28.56 7.11
N ALA A 431 21.33 29.10 7.06
CA ALA A 431 22.56 28.32 7.04
C ALA A 431 22.68 27.42 8.29
N GLY A 432 22.89 26.11 8.08
CA GLY A 432 22.95 25.14 9.16
C GLY A 432 21.61 24.85 9.84
N GLY A 433 20.49 25.43 9.36
CA GLY A 433 19.14 25.17 9.80
C GLY A 433 18.85 25.41 11.28
N VAL A 434 17.81 24.74 11.79
CA VAL A 434 17.41 24.83 13.21
C VAL A 434 18.51 24.34 14.15
N VAL A 435 19.34 23.40 13.70
CA VAL A 435 20.48 22.91 14.51
C VAL A 435 21.44 24.04 14.78
N ALA A 436 21.89 24.80 13.75
CA ALA A 436 22.78 25.95 13.95
C ALA A 436 22.11 27.06 14.79
N TRP A 437 20.81 27.31 14.60
CA TRP A 437 20.03 28.25 15.39
C TRP A 437 20.07 27.91 16.89
N ARG A 438 19.79 26.64 17.22
CA ARG A 438 19.84 26.13 18.59
C ARG A 438 21.24 26.22 19.19
N ASP A 439 22.26 25.79 18.44
CA ASP A 439 23.65 25.72 18.90
C ASP A 439 24.25 27.12 19.12
N ALA A 440 23.74 28.14 18.43
CA ALA A 440 24.03 29.54 18.68
C ALA A 440 23.28 30.11 19.89
N GLY A 441 22.51 29.34 20.62
CA GLY A 441 21.72 29.81 21.76
C GLY A 441 20.57 30.76 21.38
N ALA A 442 20.14 30.77 20.12
CA ALA A 442 19.06 31.63 19.68
C ALA A 442 17.70 31.10 20.16
N PRO A 443 16.70 31.98 20.44
CA PRO A 443 15.46 31.58 21.07
C PRO A 443 14.63 30.63 20.16
N LEU A 444 14.09 29.59 20.77
CA LEU A 444 13.15 28.67 20.18
C LEU A 444 11.91 28.56 21.09
N VAL A 445 10.75 28.40 20.50
CA VAL A 445 9.48 28.23 21.20
C VAL A 445 8.90 26.84 20.96
N ARG A 446 7.90 26.46 21.75
CA ARG A 446 7.11 25.21 21.62
C ARG A 446 5.66 25.57 21.33
N GLU A 447 5.00 24.73 20.56
CA GLU A 447 3.52 24.76 20.49
C GLU A 447 2.91 24.14 21.73
#